data_6e19a38e0a0a18d2f0d4ed1eac25c8ed
#
_entry.id   6e19a38e0a0a18d2f0d4ed1eac25c8ed
#
_cell.length_a   1.000
_cell.length_b   1.000
_cell.length_c   1.000
_cell.angle_alpha   90.00
_cell.angle_beta   90.00
_cell.angle_gamma   90.00
#
_symmetry.space_group_name_H-M   'P 1'
#
loop_
_entity.id
_entity.type
_entity.pdbx_description
1 polymer ?
#
loop_
_entity_poly.entity_id
_entity_poly.type
_entity_poly.pdbx_seq_one_letter_code
_entity_poly.pdbx_strand_id
1 'polypeptide(L)'
;MTRRKSRKDAWMPPRVYRGKSAYEYHPKGGGAIRLCKLDAKNWEVLKAHEDAVQALEAKENLSGLVSDFFESADFSDLSKTTQADYRKYSRKVLSVFGKVHPDNLEPRHVRAYMDKRGAKSKTQANREKAFLSRCYRWAYERGLVKQNPCKGVKQFKETARDRYVEDWEYKAVFENAPPHVQAAMEISYLCAARKGDVLSMTWDQIRDEGIFIQQGKTNVKQIKEWTPRLRKAIDLAKSLRTGNIISRWVICQANGKCYTGRGFDQGWMDAREAARAITNMALDFTFHDLKAKSISDYEGSTKDKQIFSGHKTERQVNTYDRKVKVVPSLDRS
;
A
#
# COMPACT_ATOMS: atom_id res chain seq x y z
N MET A 1 -45.56 23.87 2.08
CA MET A 1 -46.82 23.60 2.82
C MET A 1 -46.84 22.12 3.21
N THR A 2 -46.79 21.80 4.51
CA THR A 2 -46.88 20.43 5.03
C THR A 2 -48.34 19.96 4.96
N ARG A 3 -48.62 18.96 4.15
CA ARG A 3 -49.96 18.38 4.01
C ARG A 3 -50.40 17.87 5.40
N ARG A 4 -51.54 18.37 5.96
CA ARG A 4 -52.08 17.93 7.25
C ARG A 4 -52.40 16.42 7.16
N LYS A 5 -51.84 15.61 8.05
CA LYS A 5 -52.12 14.18 8.14
C LYS A 5 -53.57 13.98 8.61
N SER A 6 -54.26 12.99 8.07
CA SER A 6 -55.55 12.57 8.59
C SER A 6 -55.40 11.99 10.00
N ARG A 7 -56.48 11.99 10.82
CA ARG A 7 -56.44 11.36 12.17
C ARG A 7 -56.00 9.89 12.11
N LYS A 8 -56.33 9.18 11.04
CA LYS A 8 -55.95 7.75 10.82
C LYS A 8 -54.46 7.58 10.54
N ASP A 9 -53.76 8.62 10.10
CA ASP A 9 -52.34 8.57 9.71
C ASP A 9 -51.44 9.25 10.74
N ALA A 10 -51.98 9.61 11.93
CA ALA A 10 -51.26 10.33 12.99
C ALA A 10 -50.09 9.51 13.57
N TRP A 11 -50.13 8.18 13.46
CA TRP A 11 -49.09 7.26 13.92
C TRP A 11 -47.83 7.23 13.01
N MET A 12 -47.97 7.66 11.75
CA MET A 12 -46.84 7.60 10.79
C MET A 12 -45.74 8.59 11.17
N PRO A 13 -44.46 8.21 10.97
CA PRO A 13 -43.33 9.11 11.20
C PRO A 13 -43.43 10.41 10.38
N PRO A 14 -42.71 11.47 10.76
CA PRO A 14 -42.62 12.69 9.99
C PRO A 14 -42.22 12.40 8.53
N ARG A 15 -42.86 13.06 7.58
CA ARG A 15 -42.60 12.95 6.12
C ARG A 15 -42.86 11.58 5.49
N VAL A 16 -43.51 10.67 6.21
CA VAL A 16 -44.09 9.45 5.65
C VAL A 16 -45.54 9.71 5.26
N TYR A 17 -45.89 9.33 4.04
CA TYR A 17 -47.21 9.53 3.48
C TYR A 17 -47.77 8.23 2.89
N ARG A 18 -49.09 8.13 2.85
CA ARG A 18 -49.77 7.06 2.17
C ARG A 18 -49.93 7.43 0.69
N GLY A 19 -49.13 6.80 -0.19
CA GLY A 19 -49.20 6.94 -1.64
C GLY A 19 -50.33 6.16 -2.27
N LYS A 20 -50.38 6.06 -3.59
CA LYS A 20 -51.40 5.30 -4.32
C LYS A 20 -51.27 3.79 -4.14
N SER A 21 -50.05 3.28 -4.03
CA SER A 21 -49.75 1.83 -3.99
C SER A 21 -48.80 1.42 -2.82
N ALA A 22 -48.24 2.38 -2.10
CA ALA A 22 -47.26 2.10 -1.05
C ALA A 22 -47.22 3.25 -0.04
N TYR A 23 -46.62 2.99 1.13
CA TYR A 23 -46.12 4.03 2.01
C TYR A 23 -44.81 4.59 1.46
N GLU A 24 -44.67 5.91 1.48
CA GLU A 24 -43.55 6.64 0.89
C GLU A 24 -42.96 7.62 1.90
N TYR A 25 -41.64 7.64 2.00
CA TYR A 25 -40.89 8.62 2.79
C TYR A 25 -40.31 9.69 1.87
N HIS A 26 -40.53 10.94 2.20
CA HIS A 26 -40.06 12.11 1.45
C HIS A 26 -38.99 12.84 2.26
N PRO A 27 -37.69 12.54 2.08
CA PRO A 27 -36.60 13.19 2.82
C PRO A 27 -36.48 14.68 2.52
N LYS A 28 -35.74 15.42 3.37
CA LYS A 28 -35.54 16.88 3.20
C LYS A 28 -34.83 17.23 1.88
N GLY A 29 -33.97 16.39 1.39
CA GLY A 29 -33.19 16.57 0.15
C GLY A 29 -33.98 16.34 -1.13
N GLY A 30 -35.29 16.01 -1.06
CA GLY A 30 -36.15 15.70 -2.21
C GLY A 30 -36.23 14.20 -2.52
N GLY A 31 -37.03 13.87 -3.52
CA GLY A 31 -37.30 12.47 -3.90
C GLY A 31 -38.35 11.80 -3.01
N ALA A 32 -38.76 10.59 -3.40
CA ALA A 32 -39.65 9.73 -2.63
C ALA A 32 -39.03 8.32 -2.54
N ILE A 33 -38.99 7.79 -1.34
CA ILE A 33 -38.49 6.43 -1.06
C ILE A 33 -39.71 5.56 -0.76
N ARG A 34 -39.93 4.53 -1.54
CA ARG A 34 -40.96 3.54 -1.31
C ARG A 34 -40.54 2.69 -0.10
N LEU A 35 -41.39 2.63 0.93
CA LEU A 35 -41.15 1.87 2.15
C LEU A 35 -41.72 0.45 2.05
N CYS A 36 -43.03 0.34 2.06
CA CYS A 36 -43.75 -0.93 2.02
C CYS A 36 -45.12 -0.78 1.38
N LYS A 37 -45.84 -1.88 1.12
CA LYS A 37 -47.19 -1.90 0.54
C LYS A 37 -48.22 -1.32 1.54
N LEU A 38 -49.39 -0.93 1.05
CA LEU A 38 -50.45 -0.31 1.86
C LEU A 38 -51.13 -1.26 2.86
N ASP A 39 -50.99 -2.56 2.68
CA ASP A 39 -51.45 -3.63 3.56
C ASP A 39 -50.49 -3.95 4.70
N ALA A 40 -49.31 -3.32 4.71
CA ALA A 40 -48.30 -3.51 5.76
C ALA A 40 -48.80 -3.03 7.15
N LYS A 41 -48.41 -3.74 8.20
CA LYS A 41 -48.70 -3.36 9.58
C LYS A 41 -47.90 -2.12 9.98
N ASN A 42 -48.42 -1.37 10.95
CA ASN A 42 -47.79 -0.13 11.39
C ASN A 42 -46.30 -0.28 11.77
N TRP A 43 -45.96 -1.36 12.45
CA TRP A 43 -44.57 -1.62 12.85
C TRP A 43 -43.63 -1.88 11.66
N GLU A 44 -44.14 -2.48 10.56
CA GLU A 44 -43.36 -2.69 9.33
C GLU A 44 -43.06 -1.36 8.64
N VAL A 45 -44.01 -0.44 8.64
CA VAL A 45 -43.84 0.92 8.12
C VAL A 45 -42.82 1.70 8.94
N LEU A 46 -42.89 1.60 10.27
CA LEU A 46 -41.95 2.23 11.20
C LEU A 46 -40.54 1.71 10.97
N LYS A 47 -40.38 0.39 10.89
CA LYS A 47 -39.09 -0.26 10.63
C LYS A 47 -38.53 0.11 9.26
N ALA A 48 -39.36 0.05 8.21
CA ALA A 48 -38.91 0.43 6.85
C ALA A 48 -38.53 1.93 6.77
N HIS A 49 -39.20 2.79 7.52
CA HIS A 49 -38.82 4.20 7.64
C HIS A 49 -37.48 4.35 8.37
N GLU A 50 -37.27 3.66 9.49
CA GLU A 50 -36.00 3.67 10.21
C GLU A 50 -34.85 3.18 9.35
N ASP A 51 -35.03 2.06 8.66
CA ASP A 51 -34.05 1.50 7.72
C ASP A 51 -33.74 2.50 6.58
N ALA A 52 -34.76 3.19 6.03
CA ALA A 52 -34.57 4.19 5.00
C ALA A 52 -33.83 5.43 5.48
N VAL A 53 -34.13 5.90 6.70
CA VAL A 53 -33.39 7.01 7.32
C VAL A 53 -31.93 6.64 7.59
N GLN A 54 -31.70 5.46 8.17
CA GLN A 54 -30.33 4.96 8.39
C GLN A 54 -29.55 4.79 7.08
N ALA A 55 -30.21 4.33 6.01
CA ALA A 55 -29.59 4.19 4.70
C ALA A 55 -29.19 5.55 4.09
N LEU A 56 -30.05 6.58 4.27
CA LEU A 56 -29.73 7.95 3.85
C LEU A 56 -28.58 8.54 4.66
N GLU A 57 -28.65 8.45 5.98
CA GLU A 57 -27.58 8.91 6.86
C GLU A 57 -26.25 8.19 6.59
N ALA A 58 -26.31 6.90 6.23
CA ALA A 58 -25.14 6.13 5.82
C ALA A 58 -24.54 6.62 4.51
N LYS A 59 -25.36 7.11 3.57
CA LYS A 59 -24.87 7.74 2.32
C LYS A 59 -24.30 9.12 2.56
N GLU A 60 -24.87 9.88 3.48
CA GLU A 60 -24.45 11.26 3.79
C GLU A 60 -23.24 11.32 4.74
N ASN A 61 -22.80 10.20 5.30
CA ASN A 61 -21.65 10.16 6.21
C ASN A 61 -20.33 9.79 5.49
N LEU A 62 -19.20 9.83 6.23
CA LEU A 62 -17.89 9.54 5.69
C LEU A 62 -17.77 8.08 5.15
N SER A 63 -18.51 7.14 5.72
CA SER A 63 -18.51 5.75 5.21
C SER A 63 -19.10 5.68 3.80
N GLY A 64 -20.19 6.39 3.53
CA GLY A 64 -20.78 6.51 2.20
C GLY A 64 -19.80 7.16 1.21
N LEU A 65 -19.23 8.31 1.57
CA LEU A 65 -18.23 8.98 0.72
C LEU A 65 -17.03 8.11 0.37
N VAL A 66 -16.53 7.31 1.32
CA VAL A 66 -15.43 6.37 1.08
C VAL A 66 -15.86 5.20 0.18
N SER A 67 -17.12 4.72 0.31
CA SER A 67 -17.67 3.71 -0.57
C SER A 67 -17.72 4.21 -2.01
N ASP A 68 -18.27 5.41 -2.23
CA ASP A 68 -18.36 6.04 -3.54
C ASP A 68 -16.98 6.24 -4.18
N PHE A 69 -15.97 6.64 -3.36
CA PHE A 69 -14.59 6.72 -3.81
C PHE A 69 -14.06 5.35 -4.27
N PHE A 70 -14.36 4.27 -3.55
CA PHE A 70 -13.92 2.92 -3.90
C PHE A 70 -14.60 2.35 -5.15
N GLU A 71 -15.75 2.89 -5.54
CA GLU A 71 -16.46 2.53 -6.77
C GLU A 71 -16.06 3.40 -7.97
N SER A 72 -15.27 4.47 -7.72
CA SER A 72 -14.87 5.41 -8.77
C SER A 72 -13.78 4.87 -9.70
N ALA A 73 -13.70 5.42 -10.92
CA ALA A 73 -12.61 5.19 -11.86
C ALA A 73 -11.26 5.58 -11.26
N ASP A 74 -11.19 6.73 -10.55
CA ASP A 74 -9.98 7.18 -9.85
C ASP A 74 -9.38 6.14 -8.90
N PHE A 75 -10.21 5.33 -8.27
CA PHE A 75 -9.76 4.25 -7.40
C PHE A 75 -9.38 3.00 -8.21
N SER A 76 -10.14 2.66 -9.24
CA SER A 76 -9.87 1.49 -10.09
C SER A 76 -8.55 1.62 -10.86
N ASP A 77 -8.15 2.85 -11.23
CA ASP A 77 -6.89 3.17 -11.91
C ASP A 77 -5.65 3.05 -11.00
N LEU A 78 -5.84 2.95 -9.69
CA LEU A 78 -4.74 2.73 -8.76
C LEU A 78 -4.20 1.29 -8.89
N SER A 79 -2.89 1.13 -8.63
CA SER A 79 -2.31 -0.21 -8.55
C SER A 79 -3.03 -1.07 -7.51
N LYS A 80 -3.13 -2.39 -7.76
CA LYS A 80 -3.77 -3.35 -6.84
C LYS A 80 -3.23 -3.27 -5.41
N THR A 81 -1.93 -3.03 -5.26
CA THR A 81 -1.30 -2.83 -3.94
C THR A 81 -1.83 -1.57 -3.25
N THR A 82 -1.92 -0.45 -3.97
CA THR A 82 -2.47 0.81 -3.42
C THR A 82 -3.94 0.65 -3.05
N GLN A 83 -4.73 -0.04 -3.88
CA GLN A 83 -6.13 -0.34 -3.59
C GLN A 83 -6.26 -1.15 -2.29
N ALA A 84 -5.45 -2.21 -2.12
CA ALA A 84 -5.43 -3.03 -0.91
C ALA A 84 -5.03 -2.22 0.34
N ASP A 85 -4.01 -1.38 0.21
CA ASP A 85 -3.57 -0.49 1.28
C ASP A 85 -4.65 0.51 1.68
N TYR A 86 -5.32 1.14 0.73
CA TYR A 86 -6.42 2.08 1.00
C TYR A 86 -7.60 1.39 1.69
N ARG A 87 -7.98 0.19 1.28
CA ARG A 87 -8.98 -0.62 2.00
C ARG A 87 -8.55 -0.97 3.42
N LYS A 88 -7.25 -1.19 3.66
CA LYS A 88 -6.71 -1.41 5.01
C LYS A 88 -6.77 -0.15 5.86
N TYR A 89 -6.36 1.01 5.31
CA TYR A 89 -6.37 2.29 6.03
C TYR A 89 -7.79 2.77 6.32
N SER A 90 -8.72 2.58 5.38
CA SER A 90 -10.12 2.97 5.56
C SER A 90 -10.75 2.36 6.81
N ARG A 91 -10.48 1.08 7.12
CA ARG A 91 -11.04 0.40 8.31
C ARG A 91 -10.74 1.16 9.61
N LYS A 92 -9.52 1.70 9.76
CA LYS A 92 -9.12 2.46 10.95
C LYS A 92 -9.71 3.87 10.97
N VAL A 93 -9.72 4.54 9.83
CA VAL A 93 -10.32 5.88 9.69
C VAL A 93 -11.83 5.81 9.95
N LEU A 94 -12.52 4.87 9.32
CA LEU A 94 -13.97 4.72 9.44
C LEU A 94 -14.42 4.23 10.81
N SER A 95 -13.60 3.48 11.54
CA SER A 95 -13.92 3.12 12.93
C SER A 95 -14.02 4.34 13.87
N VAL A 96 -13.45 5.48 13.46
CA VAL A 96 -13.50 6.74 14.25
C VAL A 96 -14.44 7.76 13.62
N PHE A 97 -14.38 7.95 12.32
CA PHE A 97 -15.08 9.03 11.62
C PHE A 97 -16.22 8.54 10.72
N GLY A 98 -16.45 7.24 10.60
CA GLY A 98 -17.37 6.68 9.61
C GLY A 98 -18.79 7.24 9.67
N LYS A 99 -19.29 7.54 10.86
CA LYS A 99 -20.63 8.09 11.09
C LYS A 99 -20.71 9.63 11.04
N VAL A 100 -19.57 10.32 10.86
CA VAL A 100 -19.52 11.79 10.84
C VAL A 100 -19.89 12.26 9.44
N HIS A 101 -20.74 13.31 9.34
CA HIS A 101 -20.98 13.96 8.05
C HIS A 101 -19.65 14.57 7.55
N PRO A 102 -19.28 14.40 6.29
CA PRO A 102 -17.96 14.80 5.78
C PRO A 102 -17.62 16.27 6.02
N ASP A 103 -18.57 17.18 5.84
CA ASP A 103 -18.35 18.62 6.06
C ASP A 103 -18.18 19.03 7.54
N ASN A 104 -18.52 18.13 8.48
CA ASN A 104 -18.32 18.35 9.92
C ASN A 104 -16.94 17.89 10.40
N LEU A 105 -16.16 17.25 9.53
CA LEU A 105 -14.79 16.87 9.86
C LEU A 105 -13.85 18.07 9.64
N GLU A 106 -13.21 18.51 10.72
CA GLU A 106 -12.32 19.66 10.74
C GLU A 106 -10.85 19.25 10.92
N PRO A 107 -9.88 20.15 10.62
CA PRO A 107 -8.45 19.87 10.81
C PRO A 107 -8.09 19.45 12.25
N ARG A 108 -8.75 20.01 13.27
CA ARG A 108 -8.55 19.65 14.67
C ARG A 108 -8.89 18.19 14.94
N HIS A 109 -9.93 17.64 14.33
CA HIS A 109 -10.33 16.24 14.48
C HIS A 109 -9.30 15.30 13.85
N VAL A 110 -8.81 15.67 12.65
CA VAL A 110 -7.73 14.92 11.97
C VAL A 110 -6.44 14.97 12.81
N ARG A 111 -6.10 16.12 13.42
CA ARG A 111 -4.94 16.25 14.30
C ARG A 111 -5.07 15.35 15.53
N ALA A 112 -6.19 15.39 16.22
CA ALA A 112 -6.46 14.56 17.40
C ALA A 112 -6.38 13.06 17.06
N TYR A 113 -6.94 12.65 15.90
CA TYR A 113 -6.79 11.29 15.39
C TYR A 113 -5.31 10.90 15.20
N MET A 114 -4.56 11.77 14.53
CA MET A 114 -3.14 11.52 14.27
C MET A 114 -2.36 11.41 15.58
N ASP A 115 -2.61 12.27 16.56
CA ASP A 115 -1.90 12.23 17.85
C ASP A 115 -2.15 10.91 18.58
N LYS A 116 -3.41 10.50 18.70
CA LYS A 116 -3.79 9.22 19.31
C LYS A 116 -3.23 8.03 18.54
N ARG A 117 -3.28 8.06 17.21
CA ARG A 117 -2.80 6.98 16.35
C ARG A 117 -1.29 6.92 16.29
N GLY A 118 -0.65 8.10 16.26
CA GLY A 118 0.81 8.28 16.18
C GLY A 118 1.54 7.81 17.42
N ALA A 119 0.91 7.83 18.59
CA ALA A 119 1.44 7.22 19.81
C ALA A 119 1.76 5.73 19.63
N LYS A 120 0.98 5.01 18.78
CA LYS A 120 1.22 3.61 18.44
C LYS A 120 2.10 3.45 17.20
N SER A 121 1.93 4.29 16.18
CA SER A 121 2.68 4.22 14.93
C SER A 121 2.54 5.51 14.13
N LYS A 122 3.57 6.34 14.11
CA LYS A 122 3.65 7.58 13.34
C LYS A 122 3.46 7.34 11.84
N THR A 123 4.12 6.30 11.31
CA THR A 123 4.02 5.93 9.88
C THR A 123 2.60 5.54 9.49
N GLN A 124 1.91 4.72 10.31
CA GLN A 124 0.52 4.35 10.00
C GLN A 124 -0.41 5.55 10.08
N ALA A 125 -0.26 6.42 11.06
CA ALA A 125 -1.04 7.66 11.16
C ALA A 125 -0.87 8.53 9.91
N ASN A 126 0.37 8.68 9.41
CA ASN A 126 0.65 9.40 8.17
C ASN A 126 -0.03 8.76 6.96
N ARG A 127 -0.01 7.42 6.83
CA ARG A 127 -0.65 6.68 5.72
C ARG A 127 -2.18 6.81 5.76
N GLU A 128 -2.76 6.66 6.95
CA GLU A 128 -4.20 6.79 7.16
C GLU A 128 -4.69 8.23 6.86
N LYS A 129 -3.94 9.26 7.29
CA LYS A 129 -4.20 10.67 6.94
C LYS A 129 -4.07 10.92 5.43
N ALA A 130 -3.06 10.34 4.77
CA ALA A 130 -2.87 10.49 3.33
C ALA A 130 -4.03 9.86 2.54
N PHE A 131 -4.51 8.68 2.96
CA PHE A 131 -5.71 8.05 2.41
C PHE A 131 -6.94 8.96 2.56
N LEU A 132 -7.22 9.45 3.78
CA LEU A 132 -8.34 10.35 4.06
C LEU A 132 -8.27 11.61 3.17
N SER A 133 -7.08 12.20 3.07
CA SER A 133 -6.83 13.38 2.22
C SER A 133 -7.10 13.09 0.73
N ARG A 134 -6.81 11.88 0.25
CA ARG A 134 -7.10 11.47 -1.13
C ARG A 134 -8.59 11.36 -1.39
N CYS A 135 -9.34 10.75 -0.46
CA CYS A 135 -10.80 10.65 -0.55
C CYS A 135 -11.44 12.04 -0.58
N TYR A 136 -11.02 12.93 0.33
CA TYR A 136 -11.56 14.30 0.36
C TYR A 136 -11.18 15.13 -0.86
N ARG A 137 -10.01 14.93 -1.46
CA ARG A 137 -9.65 15.60 -2.72
C ARG A 137 -10.59 15.16 -3.83
N TRP A 138 -10.78 13.85 -3.98
CA TRP A 138 -11.69 13.27 -4.96
C TRP A 138 -13.11 13.81 -4.80
N ALA A 139 -13.60 13.88 -3.57
CA ALA A 139 -14.93 14.38 -3.23
C ALA A 139 -15.07 15.89 -3.49
N TYR A 140 -14.03 16.68 -3.16
CA TYR A 140 -13.98 18.11 -3.39
C TYR A 140 -14.06 18.46 -4.88
N GLU A 141 -13.30 17.75 -5.71
CA GLU A 141 -13.33 17.92 -7.18
C GLU A 141 -14.70 17.65 -7.80
N ARG A 142 -15.59 16.97 -7.06
CA ARG A 142 -16.98 16.62 -7.47
C ARG A 142 -18.05 17.43 -6.72
N GLY A 143 -17.66 18.39 -5.93
CA GLY A 143 -18.59 19.23 -5.16
C GLY A 143 -19.31 18.50 -4.02
N LEU A 144 -18.87 17.28 -3.66
CA LEU A 144 -19.49 16.47 -2.59
C LEU A 144 -19.12 16.97 -1.19
N VAL A 145 -18.04 17.73 -1.06
CA VAL A 145 -17.57 18.34 0.19
C VAL A 145 -17.04 19.74 -0.05
N LYS A 146 -17.15 20.60 0.96
CA LYS A 146 -16.73 22.02 0.89
C LYS A 146 -15.22 22.19 0.97
N GLN A 147 -14.52 21.31 1.69
CA GLN A 147 -13.09 21.40 1.92
C GLN A 147 -12.46 20.07 2.31
N ASN A 148 -11.13 20.01 2.23
CA ASN A 148 -10.35 18.85 2.69
C ASN A 148 -9.80 19.11 4.11
N PRO A 149 -10.31 18.45 5.15
CA PRO A 149 -9.89 18.67 6.54
C PRO A 149 -8.44 18.23 6.83
N CYS A 150 -7.83 17.48 5.91
CA CYS A 150 -6.42 17.07 6.05
C CYS A 150 -5.44 18.15 5.58
N LYS A 151 -5.92 19.19 4.86
CA LYS A 151 -5.06 20.29 4.37
C LYS A 151 -4.52 21.07 5.57
N GLY A 152 -3.21 21.37 5.57
CA GLY A 152 -2.54 22.06 6.67
C GLY A 152 -2.19 21.19 7.89
N VAL A 153 -2.76 20.01 8.06
CA VAL A 153 -2.38 19.10 9.16
C VAL A 153 -1.01 18.48 8.87
N LYS A 154 -0.01 18.78 9.71
CA LYS A 154 1.36 18.28 9.55
C LYS A 154 1.43 16.76 9.78
N GLN A 155 2.18 16.08 8.94
CA GLN A 155 2.54 14.68 9.14
C GLN A 155 3.65 14.55 10.19
N PHE A 156 3.74 13.40 10.83
CA PHE A 156 4.89 13.08 11.67
C PHE A 156 6.13 12.92 10.80
N LYS A 157 7.28 13.36 11.33
CA LYS A 157 8.56 13.09 10.69
C LYS A 157 8.83 11.58 10.70
N GLU A 158 9.11 11.04 9.53
CA GLU A 158 9.55 9.66 9.35
C GLU A 158 11.06 9.67 9.13
N THR A 159 11.79 8.87 9.89
CA THR A 159 13.23 8.70 9.70
C THR A 159 13.45 7.57 8.70
N ALA A 160 14.13 7.87 7.60
CA ALA A 160 14.55 6.85 6.65
C ALA A 160 15.57 5.92 7.33
N ARG A 161 15.59 4.64 6.92
CA ARG A 161 16.68 3.75 7.31
C ARG A 161 17.95 4.20 6.60
N ASP A 162 19.03 4.29 7.36
CA ASP A 162 20.36 4.67 6.88
C ASP A 162 21.40 3.56 7.06
N ARG A 163 20.96 2.39 7.59
CA ARG A 163 21.82 1.25 7.87
C ARG A 163 22.43 0.67 6.58
N TYR A 164 23.75 0.63 6.51
CA TYR A 164 24.51 -0.12 5.52
C TYR A 164 24.61 -1.59 5.95
N VAL A 165 24.61 -2.52 5.01
CA VAL A 165 24.82 -3.96 5.24
C VAL A 165 26.25 -4.29 4.94
N GLU A 166 26.99 -4.75 5.94
CA GLU A 166 28.39 -5.13 5.79
C GLU A 166 28.55 -6.43 4.98
N ASP A 167 29.71 -6.64 4.36
CA ASP A 167 29.95 -7.81 3.52
C ASP A 167 29.87 -9.12 4.30
N TRP A 168 30.34 -9.14 5.53
CA TRP A 168 30.26 -10.30 6.41
C TRP A 168 28.82 -10.64 6.78
N GLU A 169 27.95 -9.63 6.97
CA GLU A 169 26.52 -9.84 7.26
C GLU A 169 25.77 -10.42 6.06
N TYR A 170 26.05 -9.87 4.87
CA TYR A 170 25.52 -10.40 3.61
C TYR A 170 25.93 -11.87 3.46
N LYS A 171 27.23 -12.18 3.64
CA LYS A 171 27.78 -13.52 3.51
C LYS A 171 27.16 -14.48 4.52
N ALA A 172 27.07 -14.08 5.79
CA ALA A 172 26.48 -14.91 6.84
C ALA A 172 25.05 -15.34 6.51
N VAL A 173 24.20 -14.40 6.05
CA VAL A 173 22.81 -14.73 5.66
C VAL A 173 22.79 -15.53 4.38
N PHE A 174 23.63 -15.23 3.39
CA PHE A 174 23.70 -15.95 2.11
C PHE A 174 24.05 -17.43 2.31
N GLU A 175 25.07 -17.73 3.11
CA GLU A 175 25.53 -19.10 3.37
C GLU A 175 24.49 -19.96 4.11
N ASN A 176 23.58 -19.32 4.86
CA ASN A 176 22.51 -19.98 5.60
C ASN A 176 21.14 -19.92 4.88
N ALA A 177 21.09 -19.34 3.68
CA ALA A 177 19.86 -19.17 2.94
C ALA A 177 19.57 -20.37 2.03
N PRO A 178 18.29 -20.76 1.87
CA PRO A 178 17.91 -21.76 0.88
C PRO A 178 18.19 -21.25 -0.54
N PRO A 179 18.41 -22.12 -1.53
CA PRO A 179 18.87 -21.75 -2.87
C PRO A 179 18.04 -20.66 -3.57
N HIS A 180 16.72 -20.65 -3.40
CA HIS A 180 15.86 -19.61 -3.98
C HIS A 180 16.08 -18.23 -3.36
N VAL A 181 16.40 -18.18 -2.06
CA VAL A 181 16.75 -16.93 -1.37
C VAL A 181 18.13 -16.48 -1.79
N GLN A 182 19.11 -17.39 -1.91
CA GLN A 182 20.46 -17.11 -2.39
C GLN A 182 20.42 -16.48 -3.80
N ALA A 183 19.72 -17.12 -4.75
CA ALA A 183 19.57 -16.58 -6.10
C ALA A 183 18.90 -15.21 -6.11
N ALA A 184 17.85 -15.01 -5.31
CA ALA A 184 17.19 -13.72 -5.19
C ALA A 184 18.07 -12.65 -4.55
N MET A 185 18.89 -12.97 -3.54
CA MET A 185 19.86 -12.08 -2.92
C MET A 185 20.88 -11.58 -3.96
N GLU A 186 21.48 -12.49 -4.71
CA GLU A 186 22.48 -12.15 -5.75
C GLU A 186 21.85 -11.26 -6.84
N ILE A 187 20.70 -11.64 -7.39
CA ILE A 187 20.02 -10.81 -8.40
C ILE A 187 19.67 -9.43 -7.86
N SER A 188 19.14 -9.36 -6.61
CA SER A 188 18.81 -8.08 -5.98
C SER A 188 20.04 -7.19 -5.78
N TYR A 189 21.14 -7.77 -5.31
CA TYR A 189 22.38 -7.06 -5.06
C TYR A 189 23.07 -6.64 -6.36
N LEU A 190 23.29 -7.57 -7.29
CA LEU A 190 24.03 -7.27 -8.53
C LEU A 190 23.28 -6.33 -9.48
N CYS A 191 21.96 -6.33 -9.45
CA CYS A 191 21.14 -5.52 -10.34
C CYS A 191 20.51 -4.29 -9.68
N ALA A 192 20.75 -4.01 -8.40
CA ALA A 192 20.02 -3.02 -7.61
C ALA A 192 18.49 -3.19 -7.73
N ALA A 193 18.01 -4.45 -7.82
CA ALA A 193 16.61 -4.77 -8.05
C ALA A 193 15.80 -4.81 -6.75
N ARG A 194 14.52 -4.41 -6.80
CA ARG A 194 13.61 -4.55 -5.65
C ARG A 194 13.13 -6.00 -5.52
N LYS A 195 12.83 -6.45 -4.31
CA LYS A 195 12.26 -7.77 -4.05
C LYS A 195 11.12 -8.13 -5.01
N GLY A 196 10.18 -7.22 -5.19
CA GLY A 196 9.05 -7.44 -6.10
C GLY A 196 9.47 -7.67 -7.54
N ASP A 197 10.44 -6.91 -8.03
CA ASP A 197 10.96 -7.03 -9.40
C ASP A 197 11.71 -8.36 -9.59
N VAL A 198 12.47 -8.82 -8.56
CA VAL A 198 13.16 -10.12 -8.57
C VAL A 198 12.17 -11.28 -8.56
N LEU A 199 11.17 -11.26 -7.68
CA LEU A 199 10.20 -12.35 -7.55
C LEU A 199 9.23 -12.44 -8.74
N SER A 200 8.99 -11.34 -9.44
CA SER A 200 8.17 -11.30 -10.66
C SER A 200 8.97 -11.48 -11.95
N MET A 201 10.28 -11.72 -11.87
CA MET A 201 11.14 -11.90 -13.03
C MET A 201 10.80 -13.19 -13.77
N THR A 202 10.72 -13.11 -15.09
CA THR A 202 10.40 -14.23 -15.99
C THR A 202 11.58 -14.57 -16.90
N TRP A 203 11.59 -15.78 -17.45
CA TRP A 203 12.71 -16.25 -18.25
C TRP A 203 12.89 -15.50 -19.58
N ASP A 204 11.84 -14.89 -20.11
CA ASP A 204 11.92 -13.99 -21.30
C ASP A 204 12.68 -12.70 -21.04
N GLN A 205 12.90 -12.36 -19.77
CA GLN A 205 13.75 -11.22 -19.37
C GLN A 205 15.25 -11.57 -19.35
N ILE A 206 15.59 -12.85 -19.42
CA ILE A 206 16.98 -13.35 -19.48
C ILE A 206 17.40 -13.36 -20.96
N ARG A 207 18.19 -12.39 -21.37
CA ARG A 207 18.58 -12.14 -22.76
C ARG A 207 20.07 -12.38 -22.98
N ASP A 208 20.50 -12.35 -24.24
CA ASP A 208 21.92 -12.56 -24.58
C ASP A 208 22.80 -11.44 -24.00
N GLU A 209 22.33 -10.19 -24.01
CA GLU A 209 23.07 -9.03 -23.53
C GLU A 209 23.07 -8.92 -22.01
N GLY A 210 22.10 -9.52 -21.33
CA GLY A 210 21.92 -9.36 -19.88
C GLY A 210 20.50 -9.63 -19.40
N ILE A 211 20.19 -9.15 -18.21
CA ILE A 211 18.87 -9.27 -17.62
C ILE A 211 18.06 -7.98 -17.89
N PHE A 212 16.97 -8.10 -18.65
CA PHE A 212 16.02 -7.00 -18.81
C PHE A 212 15.19 -6.81 -17.55
N ILE A 213 15.26 -5.63 -16.94
CA ILE A 213 14.50 -5.27 -15.75
C ILE A 213 13.60 -4.07 -16.05
N GLN A 214 12.30 -4.24 -15.97
CA GLN A 214 11.34 -3.15 -15.89
C GLN A 214 10.89 -3.00 -14.44
N GLN A 215 11.25 -1.88 -13.81
CA GLN A 215 10.92 -1.64 -12.42
C GLN A 215 9.41 -1.41 -12.24
N GLY A 216 8.73 -2.27 -11.50
CA GLY A 216 7.27 -2.19 -11.32
C GLY A 216 6.77 -0.90 -10.66
N LYS A 217 7.59 -0.21 -9.85
CA LYS A 217 7.22 1.05 -9.18
C LYS A 217 7.43 2.30 -10.03
N THR A 218 8.41 2.30 -10.94
CA THR A 218 8.88 3.50 -11.65
C THR A 218 8.78 3.41 -13.17
N ASN A 219 8.48 2.21 -13.68
CA ASN A 219 8.48 1.85 -15.11
C ASN A 219 9.82 2.06 -15.83
N VAL A 220 10.90 2.30 -15.11
CA VAL A 220 12.24 2.41 -15.70
C VAL A 220 12.66 1.05 -16.24
N LYS A 221 13.14 1.03 -17.48
CA LYS A 221 13.62 -0.16 -18.20
C LYS A 221 15.13 -0.11 -18.31
N GLN A 222 15.80 -1.22 -18.01
CA GLN A 222 17.25 -1.36 -18.10
C GLN A 222 17.61 -2.79 -18.49
N ILE A 223 18.74 -2.98 -19.17
CA ILE A 223 19.41 -4.27 -19.28
C ILE A 223 20.61 -4.23 -18.34
N LYS A 224 20.71 -5.22 -17.45
CA LYS A 224 21.86 -5.44 -16.59
C LYS A 224 22.81 -6.41 -17.29
N GLU A 225 23.95 -5.89 -17.68
CA GLU A 225 24.96 -6.66 -18.39
C GLU A 225 25.41 -7.88 -17.60
N TRP A 226 25.81 -8.91 -18.34
CA TRP A 226 26.30 -10.13 -17.74
C TRP A 226 27.64 -9.95 -17.04
N THR A 227 27.70 -10.43 -15.81
CA THR A 227 28.94 -10.68 -15.09
C THR A 227 29.04 -12.17 -14.77
N PRO A 228 30.24 -12.74 -14.53
CA PRO A 228 30.35 -14.13 -14.12
C PRO A 228 29.53 -14.48 -12.88
N ARG A 229 29.46 -13.54 -11.91
CA ARG A 229 28.68 -13.69 -10.69
C ARG A 229 27.17 -13.68 -10.97
N LEU A 230 26.70 -12.80 -11.86
CA LEU A 230 25.28 -12.75 -12.22
C LEU A 230 24.83 -14.01 -13.00
N ARG A 231 25.70 -14.55 -13.87
CA ARG A 231 25.45 -15.84 -14.54
C ARG A 231 25.29 -16.96 -13.54
N LYS A 232 26.18 -17.09 -12.56
CA LYS A 232 26.09 -18.09 -11.47
C LYS A 232 24.75 -17.96 -10.69
N ALA A 233 24.29 -16.73 -10.43
CA ALA A 233 22.99 -16.52 -9.76
C ALA A 233 21.81 -17.04 -10.60
N ILE A 234 21.87 -16.85 -11.92
CA ILE A 234 20.84 -17.36 -12.83
C ILE A 234 20.95 -18.89 -12.99
N ASP A 235 22.14 -19.45 -13.00
CA ASP A 235 22.32 -20.91 -13.04
C ASP A 235 21.81 -21.57 -11.74
N LEU A 236 22.04 -20.93 -10.59
CA LEU A 236 21.43 -21.35 -9.33
C LEU A 236 19.88 -21.26 -9.41
N ALA A 237 19.33 -20.20 -10.01
CA ALA A 237 17.89 -20.09 -10.21
C ALA A 237 17.34 -21.19 -11.16
N LYS A 238 18.11 -21.60 -12.18
CA LYS A 238 17.75 -22.75 -13.05
C LYS A 238 17.67 -24.06 -12.28
N SER A 239 18.56 -24.28 -11.32
CA SER A 239 18.61 -25.50 -10.51
C SER A 239 17.45 -25.62 -9.50
N LEU A 240 16.67 -24.56 -9.27
CA LEU A 240 15.48 -24.61 -8.41
C LEU A 240 14.35 -25.47 -8.98
N ARG A 241 14.40 -25.74 -10.28
CA ARG A 241 13.39 -26.57 -10.95
C ARG A 241 13.65 -28.05 -10.68
N THR A 242 12.65 -28.74 -10.17
CA THR A 242 12.72 -30.17 -9.93
C THR A 242 11.92 -30.94 -10.98
N GLY A 243 12.54 -31.95 -11.60
CA GLY A 243 11.88 -32.80 -12.59
C GLY A 243 11.42 -32.04 -13.85
N ASN A 244 10.26 -32.42 -14.39
CA ASN A 244 9.70 -31.86 -15.62
C ASN A 244 8.84 -30.59 -15.39
N ILE A 245 8.96 -29.93 -14.24
CA ILE A 245 8.15 -28.76 -13.94
C ILE A 245 8.66 -27.55 -14.74
N ILE A 246 7.83 -27.04 -15.63
CA ILE A 246 8.09 -25.83 -16.38
C ILE A 246 7.57 -24.63 -15.56
N SER A 247 8.44 -23.68 -15.27
CA SER A 247 8.06 -22.41 -14.65
C SER A 247 8.45 -21.25 -15.55
N ARG A 248 7.53 -20.28 -15.69
CA ARG A 248 7.85 -19.00 -16.35
C ARG A 248 8.72 -18.09 -15.47
N TRP A 249 8.75 -18.34 -14.16
CA TRP A 249 9.41 -17.49 -13.17
C TRP A 249 10.86 -17.91 -12.97
N VAL A 250 11.77 -16.95 -12.87
CA VAL A 250 13.19 -17.19 -12.56
C VAL A 250 13.33 -17.70 -11.14
N ILE A 251 12.68 -17.06 -10.17
CA ILE A 251 12.60 -17.52 -8.79
C ILE A 251 11.23 -18.17 -8.57
N CYS A 252 11.22 -19.49 -8.47
CA CYS A 252 9.98 -20.26 -8.36
C CYS A 252 10.01 -21.24 -7.18
N GLN A 253 8.82 -21.63 -6.74
CA GLN A 253 8.60 -22.73 -5.79
C GLN A 253 8.83 -24.08 -6.50
N ALA A 254 8.98 -25.15 -5.73
CA ALA A 254 9.13 -26.51 -6.28
C ALA A 254 7.99 -26.92 -7.24
N ASN A 255 6.78 -26.37 -7.07
CA ASN A 255 5.63 -26.61 -7.95
C ASN A 255 5.57 -25.66 -9.17
N GLY A 256 6.61 -24.89 -9.45
CA GLY A 256 6.70 -23.96 -10.58
C GLY A 256 5.95 -22.62 -10.41
N LYS A 257 5.25 -22.42 -9.31
CA LYS A 257 4.54 -21.13 -9.04
C LYS A 257 5.52 -20.06 -8.54
N CYS A 258 5.18 -18.79 -8.78
CA CYS A 258 5.95 -17.70 -8.19
C CYS A 258 5.79 -17.68 -6.67
N TYR A 259 6.80 -17.14 -6.00
CA TYR A 259 6.68 -16.84 -4.57
C TYR A 259 5.75 -15.66 -4.34
N THR A 260 4.83 -15.78 -3.38
CA THR A 260 4.19 -14.60 -2.78
C THR A 260 5.22 -13.86 -1.93
N GLY A 261 5.04 -12.53 -1.76
CA GLY A 261 5.94 -11.76 -0.90
C GLY A 261 6.10 -12.35 0.51
N ARG A 262 4.99 -12.84 1.11
CA ARG A 262 5.00 -13.48 2.43
C ARG A 262 5.70 -14.85 2.43
N GLY A 263 5.45 -15.68 1.40
CA GLY A 263 6.09 -16.99 1.31
C GLY A 263 7.61 -16.89 1.12
N PHE A 264 8.08 -15.90 0.37
CA PHE A 264 9.51 -15.63 0.25
C PHE A 264 10.10 -15.07 1.55
N ASP A 265 9.36 -14.17 2.25
CA ASP A 265 9.82 -13.56 3.49
C ASP A 265 10.07 -14.61 4.58
N GLN A 266 9.36 -15.75 4.59
CA GLN A 266 9.63 -16.83 5.54
C GLN A 266 11.04 -17.40 5.34
N GLY A 267 11.40 -17.82 4.12
CA GLY A 267 12.75 -18.33 3.85
C GLY A 267 13.86 -17.31 4.13
N TRP A 268 13.58 -16.03 3.89
CA TRP A 268 14.49 -14.94 4.27
C TRP A 268 14.65 -14.81 5.79
N MET A 269 13.55 -14.91 6.55
CA MET A 269 13.58 -14.85 8.01
C MET A 269 14.34 -16.03 8.60
N ASP A 270 14.07 -17.23 8.11
CA ASP A 270 14.73 -18.46 8.57
C ASP A 270 16.25 -18.41 8.32
N ALA A 271 16.67 -17.95 7.13
CA ALA A 271 18.09 -17.73 6.81
C ALA A 271 18.77 -16.74 7.78
N ARG A 272 18.09 -15.66 8.09
CA ARG A 272 18.59 -14.64 9.02
C ARG A 272 18.69 -15.17 10.45
N GLU A 273 17.71 -15.94 10.91
CA GLU A 273 17.73 -16.57 12.24
C GLU A 273 18.86 -17.60 12.34
N ALA A 274 19.04 -18.44 11.31
CA ALA A 274 20.16 -19.39 11.27
C ALA A 274 21.50 -18.68 11.31
N ALA A 275 21.67 -17.62 10.52
CA ALA A 275 22.90 -16.81 10.54
C ALA A 275 23.13 -16.14 11.90
N ARG A 276 22.09 -15.64 12.57
CA ARG A 276 22.19 -15.08 13.94
C ARG A 276 22.66 -16.11 14.95
N ALA A 277 22.10 -17.32 14.89
CA ALA A 277 22.48 -18.40 15.80
C ALA A 277 23.98 -18.78 15.66
N ILE A 278 24.52 -18.72 14.43
CA ILE A 278 25.92 -19.06 14.16
C ILE A 278 26.87 -17.91 14.53
N THR A 279 26.50 -16.68 14.17
CA THR A 279 27.37 -15.51 14.36
C THR A 279 27.26 -14.87 15.74
N ASN A 280 26.20 -15.17 16.47
CA ASN A 280 25.79 -14.50 17.72
C ASN A 280 25.67 -12.97 17.56
N MET A 281 25.31 -12.48 16.38
CA MET A 281 25.24 -11.07 16.03
C MET A 281 23.81 -10.67 15.60
N ALA A 282 23.42 -9.44 15.89
CA ALA A 282 22.12 -8.89 15.48
C ALA A 282 22.12 -8.56 13.98
N LEU A 283 21.65 -9.50 13.15
CA LEU A 283 21.48 -9.30 11.71
C LEU A 283 20.09 -8.69 11.44
N ASP A 284 19.92 -7.39 11.66
CA ASP A 284 18.62 -6.69 11.65
C ASP A 284 18.26 -6.05 10.30
N PHE A 285 19.08 -6.27 9.26
CA PHE A 285 18.79 -5.77 7.93
C PHE A 285 17.66 -6.56 7.22
N THR A 286 16.98 -5.89 6.31
CA THR A 286 15.88 -6.46 5.52
C THR A 286 16.35 -6.81 4.12
N PHE A 287 15.60 -7.64 3.40
CA PHE A 287 15.89 -7.92 1.99
C PHE A 287 15.96 -6.65 1.12
N HIS A 288 15.18 -5.61 1.48
CA HIS A 288 15.21 -4.34 0.76
C HIS A 288 16.53 -3.56 0.95
N ASP A 289 17.23 -3.78 2.06
CA ASP A 289 18.52 -3.14 2.32
C ASP A 289 19.63 -3.66 1.39
N LEU A 290 19.43 -4.84 0.73
CA LEU A 290 20.35 -5.33 -0.31
C LEU A 290 20.42 -4.40 -1.51
N LYS A 291 19.29 -3.77 -1.90
CA LYS A 291 19.29 -2.72 -2.94
C LYS A 291 20.10 -1.49 -2.50
N ALA A 292 20.02 -1.12 -1.23
CA ALA A 292 20.81 -0.01 -0.70
C ALA A 292 22.30 -0.36 -0.66
N LYS A 293 22.65 -1.59 -0.22
CA LYS A 293 24.02 -2.11 -0.28
C LYS A 293 24.56 -2.06 -1.71
N SER A 294 23.82 -2.57 -2.68
CA SER A 294 24.17 -2.54 -4.10
C SER A 294 24.52 -1.13 -4.60
N ILE A 295 23.70 -0.15 -4.27
CA ILE A 295 23.91 1.25 -4.68
C ILE A 295 25.10 1.87 -3.93
N SER A 296 25.26 1.54 -2.67
CA SER A 296 26.38 2.02 -1.86
C SER A 296 27.74 1.47 -2.34
N ASP A 297 27.75 0.19 -2.76
CA ASP A 297 28.97 -0.49 -3.21
C ASP A 297 29.32 -0.18 -4.68
N TYR A 298 28.34 0.31 -5.46
CA TYR A 298 28.59 0.67 -6.86
C TYR A 298 29.55 1.86 -6.92
N GLU A 299 30.68 1.69 -7.60
CA GLU A 299 31.69 2.72 -7.77
C GLU A 299 31.23 3.76 -8.82
N GLY A 300 31.53 5.03 -8.56
CA GLY A 300 31.20 6.14 -9.44
C GLY A 300 30.49 7.30 -8.74
N SER A 301 30.13 8.30 -9.53
CA SER A 301 29.40 9.48 -9.07
C SER A 301 27.96 9.16 -8.67
N THR A 302 27.28 10.10 -8.02
CA THR A 302 25.84 9.98 -7.73
C THR A 302 25.04 9.78 -9.03
N LYS A 303 25.48 10.37 -10.13
CA LYS A 303 24.87 10.20 -11.45
C LYS A 303 25.02 8.78 -12.00
N ASP A 304 26.20 8.18 -11.85
CA ASP A 304 26.44 6.79 -12.26
C ASP A 304 25.61 5.83 -11.42
N LYS A 305 25.53 6.05 -10.11
CA LYS A 305 24.65 5.31 -9.20
C LYS A 305 23.18 5.49 -9.55
N GLN A 306 22.76 6.67 -10.03
CA GLN A 306 21.41 6.92 -10.51
C GLN A 306 21.10 6.08 -11.76
N ILE A 307 21.99 6.10 -12.73
CA ILE A 307 21.88 5.30 -13.96
C ILE A 307 21.85 3.82 -13.60
N PHE A 308 22.81 3.34 -12.81
CA PHE A 308 22.86 1.95 -12.37
C PHE A 308 21.59 1.49 -11.66
N SER A 309 21.07 2.26 -10.71
CA SER A 309 19.93 1.85 -9.89
C SER A 309 18.56 2.13 -10.53
N GLY A 310 18.52 2.91 -11.62
CA GLY A 310 17.28 3.34 -12.27
C GLY A 310 16.42 4.25 -11.41
N HIS A 311 17.01 5.06 -10.53
CA HIS A 311 16.28 6.09 -9.80
C HIS A 311 15.98 7.30 -10.68
N LYS A 312 14.81 7.92 -10.49
CA LYS A 312 14.42 9.11 -11.29
C LYS A 312 15.20 10.37 -10.91
N THR A 313 15.70 10.44 -9.68
CA THR A 313 16.41 11.62 -9.16
C THR A 313 17.61 11.21 -8.30
N GLU A 314 18.66 12.04 -8.29
CA GLU A 314 19.83 11.86 -7.43
C GLU A 314 19.47 11.89 -5.94
N ARG A 315 18.48 12.70 -5.54
CA ARG A 315 17.98 12.72 -4.16
C ARG A 315 17.49 11.35 -3.71
N GLN A 316 16.89 10.55 -4.60
CA GLN A 316 16.51 9.18 -4.28
C GLN A 316 17.72 8.28 -4.11
N VAL A 317 18.79 8.47 -4.93
CA VAL A 317 20.05 7.72 -4.78
C VAL A 317 20.66 7.96 -3.41
N ASN A 318 20.75 9.22 -2.98
CA ASN A 318 21.33 9.60 -1.68
C ASN A 318 20.61 8.93 -0.48
N THR A 319 19.35 8.57 -0.62
CA THR A 319 18.61 7.80 0.41
C THR A 319 19.09 6.33 0.50
N TYR A 320 19.68 5.82 -0.60
CA TYR A 320 20.15 4.43 -0.70
C TYR A 320 21.67 4.30 -0.61
N ASP A 321 22.44 5.37 -0.84
CA ASP A 321 23.89 5.40 -0.66
C ASP A 321 24.22 5.60 0.83
N ARG A 322 24.41 4.48 1.51
CA ARG A 322 24.48 4.43 3.00
C ARG A 322 25.87 4.08 3.53
N LYS A 323 26.80 3.72 2.63
CA LYS A 323 28.18 3.39 3.04
C LYS A 323 28.90 4.65 3.49
N VAL A 324 29.47 4.62 4.69
CA VAL A 324 30.29 5.72 5.20
C VAL A 324 31.55 5.83 4.34
N LYS A 325 31.77 7.03 3.80
CA LYS A 325 32.96 7.30 2.98
C LYS A 325 34.14 7.61 3.85
N VAL A 326 35.23 6.94 3.61
CA VAL A 326 36.54 7.33 4.15
C VAL A 326 37.09 8.46 3.27
N VAL A 327 37.33 9.60 3.86
CA VAL A 327 37.86 10.78 3.17
C VAL A 327 39.16 11.20 3.79
N PRO A 328 40.13 11.77 3.04
CA PRO A 328 41.36 12.30 3.60
C PRO A 328 41.06 13.39 4.65
N SER A 329 41.81 13.38 5.74
CA SER A 329 41.83 14.50 6.68
C SER A 329 42.58 15.67 6.07
N LEU A 330 42.26 16.88 6.56
CA LEU A 330 43.03 18.08 6.19
C LEU A 330 44.38 18.04 6.93
N ASP A 331 45.47 17.84 6.18
CA ASP A 331 46.82 18.07 6.66
C ASP A 331 47.28 19.46 6.18
N ARG A 332 47.47 20.37 7.09
CA ARG A 332 48.12 21.69 6.82
C ARG A 332 49.53 21.62 7.39
N SER A 333 50.48 21.19 6.55
CA SER A 333 51.90 21.42 6.83
C SER A 333 52.25 22.90 6.76
#